data_d77a46c5b0670362f6663b121bc63c1a
#
_entry.id   d77a46c5b0670362f6663b121bc63c1a
#
_cell.length_a   1.000
_cell.length_b   1.000
_cell.length_c   1.000
_cell.angle_alpha   90.00
_cell.angle_beta   90.00
_cell.angle_gamma   90.00
#
_symmetry.space_group_name_H-M   'P 1'
#
loop_
_entity.id
_entity.type
_entity.pdbx_description
1 polymer ?
#
loop_
_entity_poly.entity_id
_entity_poly.type
_entity_poly.pdbx_seq_one_letter_code
_entity_poly.pdbx_strand_id
1 'polypeptide(L)'
;MPDLTESLPLIVFTYSEHFHITKLAIKQANEHLSPSEIIVLYDDLQDHRWARLGDELRNDLLVEYGIVVSCIPQSAVEITQTQNNGWIRQQYVKLNLHKILPHQSWIVLDGDSIILNKIDPSKYCYINPAAGHPEATRFFCDYALDLDHQTIQFEGMSISFSVGPIKHITRKTLIGIEKRIAELHGTSIDKVFDSFTLKKNRSRYVEFSEFDLIGFYENIISNESLPLSRIRIKVAHREEFISRFNQNDLELLVFAANEGRDDLPRRWYEDQGIKINENIWKSLNRDD
;
A
#
# COMPACT_ATOMS: atom_id res chain seq x y z
N MET A 1 11.76 -23.53 9.26
CA MET A 1 11.44 -22.12 9.05
C MET A 1 12.71 -21.46 8.56
N PRO A 2 12.72 -20.69 7.48
CA PRO A 2 13.92 -19.93 7.14
C PRO A 2 14.25 -19.00 8.30
N ASP A 3 15.53 -18.82 8.55
CA ASP A 3 16.03 -17.98 9.61
C ASP A 3 15.67 -16.52 9.27
N LEU A 4 14.68 -15.95 9.99
CA LEU A 4 14.11 -14.61 9.74
C LEU A 4 15.04 -13.47 10.17
N THR A 5 16.35 -13.71 10.19
CA THR A 5 17.38 -12.68 10.47
C THR A 5 17.73 -11.85 9.23
N GLU A 6 17.28 -12.26 8.03
CA GLU A 6 17.50 -11.47 6.82
C GLU A 6 16.43 -10.36 6.72
N SER A 7 16.90 -9.12 6.63
CA SER A 7 16.03 -7.98 6.41
C SER A 7 15.33 -8.12 5.04
N LEU A 8 14.03 -7.84 5.02
CA LEU A 8 13.21 -7.98 3.81
C LEU A 8 13.29 -6.72 2.93
N PRO A 9 13.11 -6.84 1.61
CA PRO A 9 12.93 -5.68 0.75
C PRO A 9 11.62 -4.95 1.09
N LEU A 10 11.66 -3.63 1.06
CA LEU A 10 10.52 -2.75 1.23
C LEU A 10 10.03 -2.26 -0.12
N ILE A 11 8.76 -2.47 -0.40
CA ILE A 11 8.08 -1.96 -1.58
C ILE A 11 7.19 -0.80 -1.17
N VAL A 12 7.43 0.38 -1.74
CA VAL A 12 6.62 1.57 -1.50
C VAL A 12 5.86 1.94 -2.76
N PHE A 13 4.55 2.10 -2.62
CA PHE A 13 3.69 2.54 -3.71
C PHE A 13 3.45 4.03 -3.61
N THR A 14 3.64 4.76 -4.71
CA THR A 14 3.42 6.20 -4.75
C THR A 14 2.84 6.69 -6.07
N TYR A 15 2.24 7.85 -6.03
CA TYR A 15 1.80 8.62 -7.18
C TYR A 15 2.17 10.09 -6.97
N SER A 16 2.04 10.87 -8.01
CA SER A 16 2.52 12.24 -8.09
C SER A 16 2.16 13.12 -6.89
N GLU A 17 0.90 13.04 -6.48
CA GLU A 17 0.36 13.86 -5.41
C GLU A 17 0.97 13.55 -4.03
N HIS A 18 1.53 12.34 -3.87
CA HIS A 18 2.13 11.88 -2.61
C HIS A 18 3.65 11.99 -2.55
N PHE A 19 4.30 12.60 -3.52
CA PHE A 19 5.75 12.61 -3.65
C PHE A 19 6.49 13.02 -2.37
N HIS A 20 6.05 14.12 -1.74
CA HIS A 20 6.70 14.63 -0.52
C HIS A 20 6.46 13.75 0.68
N ILE A 21 5.22 13.25 0.84
CA ILE A 21 4.88 12.33 1.92
C ILE A 21 5.65 11.02 1.74
N THR A 22 5.77 10.53 0.50
CA THR A 22 6.52 9.32 0.19
C THR A 22 7.99 9.43 0.60
N LYS A 23 8.65 10.58 0.43
CA LYS A 23 10.02 10.77 0.91
C LYS A 23 10.11 10.59 2.43
N LEU A 24 9.17 11.15 3.18
CA LEU A 24 9.11 10.96 4.63
C LEU A 24 8.79 9.51 5.00
N ALA A 25 7.82 8.88 4.32
CA ALA A 25 7.46 7.49 4.54
C ALA A 25 8.68 6.58 4.35
N ILE A 26 9.46 6.77 3.29
CA ILE A 26 10.68 6.02 3.02
C ILE A 26 11.75 6.28 4.09
N LYS A 27 11.97 7.54 4.47
CA LYS A 27 12.93 7.89 5.53
C LYS A 27 12.59 7.18 6.83
N GLN A 28 11.35 7.28 7.30
CA GLN A 28 10.91 6.66 8.54
C GLN A 28 10.90 5.11 8.46
N ALA A 29 10.49 4.56 7.32
CA ALA A 29 10.55 3.12 7.11
C ALA A 29 12.00 2.59 7.12
N ASN A 30 12.94 3.32 6.53
CA ASN A 30 14.36 2.96 6.57
C ASN A 30 14.91 2.96 8.01
N GLU A 31 14.51 3.90 8.85
CA GLU A 31 14.91 4.00 10.25
C GLU A 31 14.29 2.89 11.13
N HIS A 32 13.01 2.57 10.91
CA HIS A 32 12.26 1.67 11.79
C HIS A 32 12.24 0.20 11.36
N LEU A 33 12.37 -0.09 10.06
CA LEU A 33 12.33 -1.46 9.52
C LEU A 33 13.70 -1.99 9.12
N SER A 34 14.67 -1.11 8.80
CA SER A 34 15.99 -1.50 8.29
C SER A 34 15.89 -2.48 7.12
N PRO A 35 15.20 -2.14 6.02
CA PRO A 35 14.98 -3.07 4.90
C PRO A 35 16.29 -3.39 4.18
N SER A 36 16.38 -4.57 3.52
CA SER A 36 17.55 -4.95 2.71
C SER A 36 17.73 -4.07 1.48
N GLU A 37 16.64 -3.64 0.90
CA GLU A 37 16.55 -2.68 -0.19
C GLU A 37 15.20 -1.98 -0.17
N ILE A 38 15.09 -0.84 -0.86
CA ILE A 38 13.85 -0.09 -1.01
C ILE A 38 13.54 0.05 -2.50
N ILE A 39 12.37 -0.44 -2.89
CA ILE A 39 11.86 -0.36 -4.25
C ILE A 39 10.61 0.50 -4.26
N VAL A 40 10.60 1.54 -5.05
CA VAL A 40 9.46 2.44 -5.20
C VAL A 40 8.75 2.15 -6.52
N LEU A 41 7.49 1.78 -6.44
CA LEU A 41 6.60 1.60 -7.58
C LEU A 41 5.75 2.87 -7.74
N TYR A 42 6.04 3.65 -8.76
CA TYR A 42 5.37 4.94 -8.99
C TYR A 42 4.42 4.90 -10.17
N ASP A 43 3.30 5.62 -10.04
CA ASP A 43 2.30 5.72 -11.11
C ASP A 43 2.74 6.74 -12.17
N ASP A 44 3.15 6.24 -13.33
CA ASP A 44 3.58 7.02 -14.49
C ASP A 44 2.49 7.12 -15.59
N LEU A 45 1.32 6.53 -15.35
CA LEU A 45 0.28 6.40 -16.38
C LEU A 45 -0.75 7.52 -16.33
N GLN A 46 -0.88 8.22 -15.20
CA GLN A 46 -1.84 9.32 -15.06
C GLN A 46 -1.37 10.62 -15.72
N ASP A 47 -0.05 10.86 -15.74
CA ASP A 47 0.50 12.09 -16.29
C ASP A 47 1.92 11.88 -16.83
N HIS A 48 2.12 12.17 -18.12
CA HIS A 48 3.43 12.09 -18.78
C HIS A 48 4.51 13.01 -18.15
N ARG A 49 4.11 14.04 -17.40
CA ARG A 49 5.03 14.88 -16.62
C ARG A 49 5.79 14.07 -15.57
N TRP A 50 5.24 12.94 -15.17
CA TRP A 50 5.79 12.09 -14.11
C TRP A 50 6.75 11.00 -14.60
N ALA A 51 7.07 10.97 -15.89
CA ALA A 51 8.09 10.04 -16.42
C ALA A 51 9.46 10.21 -15.73
N ARG A 52 9.74 11.40 -15.19
CA ARG A 52 10.97 11.72 -14.44
C ARG A 52 10.82 11.58 -12.92
N LEU A 53 9.64 11.31 -12.43
CA LEU A 53 9.36 11.27 -10.98
C LEU A 53 10.26 10.27 -10.25
N GLY A 54 10.48 9.11 -10.85
CA GLY A 54 11.37 8.10 -10.27
C GLY A 54 12.81 8.57 -10.13
N ASP A 55 13.33 9.32 -11.11
CA ASP A 55 14.69 9.85 -11.06
C ASP A 55 14.80 11.00 -10.04
N GLU A 56 13.81 11.86 -9.98
CA GLU A 56 13.75 12.95 -9.01
C GLU A 56 13.67 12.41 -7.59
N LEU A 57 12.79 11.44 -7.34
CA LEU A 57 12.65 10.78 -6.03
C LEU A 57 13.97 10.12 -5.59
N ARG A 58 14.60 9.39 -6.49
CA ARG A 58 15.90 8.74 -6.24
C ARG A 58 16.98 9.75 -5.87
N ASN A 59 17.09 10.82 -6.64
CA ASN A 59 18.08 11.85 -6.41
C ASN A 59 17.83 12.62 -5.10
N ASP A 60 16.59 12.97 -4.82
CA ASP A 60 16.22 13.66 -3.59
C ASP A 60 16.53 12.80 -2.35
N LEU A 61 16.13 11.54 -2.35
CA LEU A 61 16.38 10.62 -1.23
C LEU A 61 17.88 10.38 -0.99
N LEU A 62 18.65 10.24 -2.08
CA LEU A 62 20.09 10.09 -1.98
C LEU A 62 20.76 11.36 -1.44
N VAL A 63 20.43 12.53 -1.97
CA VAL A 63 21.07 13.80 -1.60
C VAL A 63 20.63 14.28 -0.21
N GLU A 64 19.34 14.15 0.12
CA GLU A 64 18.81 14.67 1.37
C GLU A 64 19.06 13.73 2.57
N TYR A 65 19.01 12.42 2.35
CA TYR A 65 19.00 11.41 3.43
C TYR A 65 20.06 10.33 3.28
N GLY A 66 20.80 10.28 2.18
CA GLY A 66 21.75 9.21 1.91
C GLY A 66 21.08 7.83 1.64
N ILE A 67 19.78 7.82 1.30
CA ILE A 67 19.00 6.61 1.07
C ILE A 67 19.02 6.27 -0.42
N VAL A 68 19.46 5.05 -0.72
CA VAL A 68 19.45 4.51 -2.09
C VAL A 68 18.14 3.76 -2.33
N VAL A 69 17.43 4.08 -3.40
CA VAL A 69 16.19 3.42 -3.80
C VAL A 69 16.22 3.02 -5.27
N SER A 70 15.52 1.93 -5.60
CA SER A 70 15.20 1.54 -6.97
C SER A 70 13.81 2.04 -7.30
N CYS A 71 13.64 2.76 -8.40
CA CYS A 71 12.34 3.26 -8.84
C CYS A 71 11.90 2.52 -10.11
N ILE A 72 10.70 1.93 -10.06
CA ILE A 72 10.09 1.17 -11.15
C ILE A 72 8.75 1.80 -11.51
N PRO A 73 8.51 2.16 -12.78
CA PRO A 73 7.21 2.67 -13.19
C PRO A 73 6.16 1.57 -13.17
N GLN A 74 4.95 1.87 -12.79
CA GLN A 74 3.84 0.91 -12.81
C GLN A 74 3.48 0.45 -14.22
N SER A 75 3.82 1.24 -15.26
CA SER A 75 3.72 0.84 -16.66
C SER A 75 4.59 -0.36 -17.04
N ALA A 76 5.61 -0.70 -16.22
CA ALA A 76 6.40 -1.91 -16.41
C ALA A 76 5.59 -3.20 -16.14
N VAL A 77 4.41 -3.08 -15.49
CA VAL A 77 3.46 -4.18 -15.31
C VAL A 77 2.48 -4.15 -16.47
N GLU A 78 2.24 -5.29 -17.10
CA GLU A 78 1.16 -5.40 -18.09
C GLU A 78 -0.18 -5.13 -17.40
N ILE A 79 -0.73 -3.93 -17.61
CA ILE A 79 -1.98 -3.49 -17.03
C ILE A 79 -3.06 -3.51 -18.12
N THR A 80 -4.19 -4.14 -17.83
CA THR A 80 -5.31 -4.16 -18.77
C THR A 80 -5.89 -2.75 -18.93
N GLN A 81 -6.45 -2.44 -20.11
CA GLN A 81 -6.98 -1.09 -20.44
C GLN A 81 -8.12 -0.61 -19.54
N THR A 82 -8.74 -1.52 -18.78
CA THR A 82 -9.85 -1.20 -17.87
C THR A 82 -9.41 -0.51 -16.58
N GLN A 83 -8.10 -0.48 -16.29
CA GLN A 83 -7.57 0.02 -15.03
C GLN A 83 -7.12 1.48 -15.12
N ASN A 84 -8.02 2.35 -15.55
CA ASN A 84 -7.74 3.80 -15.65
C ASN A 84 -7.72 4.51 -14.28
N ASN A 85 -8.22 3.89 -13.22
CA ASN A 85 -8.19 4.45 -11.87
C ASN A 85 -6.86 4.09 -11.18
N GLY A 86 -6.07 5.09 -10.78
CA GLY A 86 -4.76 4.91 -10.17
C GLY A 86 -4.79 4.06 -8.89
N TRP A 87 -5.82 4.23 -8.06
CA TRP A 87 -5.99 3.44 -6.84
C TRP A 87 -6.25 1.96 -7.15
N ILE A 88 -7.12 1.65 -8.12
CA ILE A 88 -7.40 0.27 -8.56
C ILE A 88 -6.14 -0.35 -9.17
N ARG A 89 -5.42 0.41 -10.00
CA ARG A 89 -4.19 -0.04 -10.64
C ARG A 89 -3.12 -0.40 -9.62
N GLN A 90 -2.94 0.42 -8.59
CA GLN A 90 -2.01 0.15 -7.50
C GLN A 90 -2.31 -1.19 -6.81
N GLN A 91 -3.57 -1.47 -6.50
CA GLN A 91 -3.98 -2.73 -5.89
C GLN A 91 -3.70 -3.92 -6.81
N TYR A 92 -3.98 -3.76 -8.10
CA TYR A 92 -3.67 -4.77 -9.10
C TYR A 92 -2.15 -5.03 -9.21
N VAL A 93 -1.33 -3.99 -9.21
CA VAL A 93 0.13 -4.14 -9.22
C VAL A 93 0.62 -4.89 -7.98
N LYS A 94 0.07 -4.62 -6.80
CA LYS A 94 0.41 -5.35 -5.56
C LYS A 94 0.14 -6.86 -5.69
N LEU A 95 -0.95 -7.26 -6.33
CA LEU A 95 -1.27 -8.68 -6.57
C LEU A 95 -0.33 -9.34 -7.60
N ASN A 96 0.33 -8.55 -8.44
CA ASN A 96 1.24 -9.02 -9.48
C ASN A 96 2.73 -8.84 -9.15
N LEU A 97 3.09 -8.45 -7.93
CA LEU A 97 4.49 -8.25 -7.51
C LEU A 97 5.39 -9.45 -7.82
N HIS A 98 4.87 -10.66 -7.70
CA HIS A 98 5.60 -11.90 -8.00
C HIS A 98 6.01 -12.04 -9.48
N LYS A 99 5.39 -11.30 -10.40
CA LYS A 99 5.75 -11.27 -11.83
C LYS A 99 6.83 -10.24 -12.13
N ILE A 100 6.96 -9.21 -11.28
CA ILE A 100 7.83 -8.06 -11.52
C ILE A 100 9.13 -8.19 -10.73
N LEU A 101 9.06 -8.68 -9.49
CA LEU A 101 10.18 -8.69 -8.55
C LEU A 101 10.71 -10.11 -8.33
N PRO A 102 12.02 -10.32 -8.23
CA PRO A 102 12.61 -11.66 -8.08
C PRO A 102 12.50 -12.26 -6.68
N HIS A 103 12.18 -11.46 -5.68
CA HIS A 103 12.21 -11.85 -4.25
C HIS A 103 11.14 -12.89 -3.89
N GLN A 104 11.38 -13.59 -2.79
CA GLN A 104 10.43 -14.57 -2.25
C GLN A 104 9.39 -13.94 -1.33
N SER A 105 9.73 -12.81 -0.72
CA SER A 105 8.83 -12.05 0.16
C SER A 105 9.25 -10.60 0.24
N TRP A 106 8.32 -9.76 0.63
CA TRP A 106 8.48 -8.32 0.74
C TRP A 106 7.62 -7.73 1.84
N ILE A 107 8.02 -6.56 2.31
CA ILE A 107 7.15 -5.65 3.06
C ILE A 107 6.58 -4.64 2.07
N VAL A 108 5.27 -4.49 2.03
CA VAL A 108 4.58 -3.47 1.22
C VAL A 108 4.11 -2.36 2.12
N LEU A 109 4.36 -1.12 1.72
CA LEU A 109 3.94 0.11 2.41
C LEU A 109 3.29 1.06 1.41
N ASP A 110 2.15 1.64 1.77
CA ASP A 110 1.54 2.72 0.99
C ASP A 110 2.34 4.01 1.19
N GLY A 111 2.58 4.76 0.12
CA GLY A 111 3.47 5.92 0.13
C GLY A 111 2.97 7.13 0.91
N ASP A 112 1.71 7.08 1.36
CA ASP A 112 1.08 8.05 2.26
C ASP A 112 1.13 7.61 3.74
N SER A 113 1.86 6.55 4.05
CA SER A 113 1.88 5.91 5.36
C SER A 113 3.24 6.05 6.02
N ILE A 114 3.28 6.71 7.16
CA ILE A 114 4.51 7.02 7.91
C ILE A 114 4.59 6.13 9.14
N ILE A 115 5.67 5.36 9.24
CA ILE A 115 5.96 4.54 10.41
C ILE A 115 6.58 5.45 11.47
N LEU A 116 5.96 5.53 12.63
CA LEU A 116 6.38 6.39 13.73
C LEU A 116 7.16 5.67 14.82
N ASN A 117 6.92 4.37 14.96
CA ASN A 117 7.57 3.53 15.95
C ASN A 117 7.96 2.18 15.35
N LYS A 118 8.88 1.48 16.01
CA LYS A 118 9.35 0.18 15.57
C LYS A 118 8.22 -0.84 15.53
N ILE A 119 8.00 -1.42 14.36
CA ILE A 119 7.08 -2.53 14.10
C ILE A 119 7.83 -3.65 13.39
N ASP A 120 7.30 -4.86 13.40
CA ASP A 120 7.90 -6.01 12.74
C ASP A 120 6.87 -6.73 11.85
N PRO A 121 6.66 -6.25 10.61
CA PRO A 121 5.70 -6.85 9.68
C PRO A 121 6.05 -8.29 9.27
N SER A 122 7.31 -8.72 9.50
CA SER A 122 7.72 -10.10 9.21
C SER A 122 7.25 -11.11 10.25
N LYS A 123 6.90 -10.62 11.45
CA LYS A 123 6.41 -11.46 12.55
C LYS A 123 4.92 -11.36 12.80
N TYR A 124 4.32 -10.21 12.46
CA TYR A 124 2.92 -9.93 12.75
C TYR A 124 2.19 -9.41 11.52
N CYS A 125 0.96 -9.88 11.34
CA CYS A 125 0.01 -9.23 10.45
C CYS A 125 -0.69 -8.11 11.23
N TYR A 126 -0.35 -6.87 10.93
CA TYR A 126 -0.92 -5.70 11.62
C TYR A 126 -2.30 -5.38 11.10
N ILE A 127 -3.25 -5.22 12.03
CA ILE A 127 -4.64 -4.91 11.76
C ILE A 127 -5.12 -3.74 12.62
N ASN A 128 -6.08 -2.99 12.10
CA ASN A 128 -6.81 -1.99 12.88
C ASN A 128 -8.30 -2.41 12.99
N PRO A 129 -8.70 -3.09 14.08
CA PRO A 129 -10.07 -3.59 14.21
C PRO A 129 -11.14 -2.49 14.24
N ALA A 130 -10.75 -1.27 14.62
CA ALA A 130 -11.67 -0.12 14.70
C ALA A 130 -11.91 0.56 13.34
N ALA A 131 -11.15 0.19 12.30
CA ALA A 131 -11.23 0.80 10.99
C ALA A 131 -11.45 -0.28 9.93
N GLY A 132 -12.29 0.04 8.97
CA GLY A 132 -12.60 -0.84 7.85
C GLY A 132 -14.10 -1.06 7.68
N HIS A 133 -14.47 -1.42 6.47
CA HIS A 133 -15.82 -1.83 6.12
C HIS A 133 -15.77 -3.29 5.69
N PRO A 134 -15.69 -4.24 6.65
CA PRO A 134 -15.47 -5.66 6.32
C PRO A 134 -16.55 -6.21 5.38
N GLU A 135 -17.75 -5.64 5.39
CA GLU A 135 -18.82 -6.05 4.49
C GLU A 135 -18.61 -5.58 3.05
N ALA A 136 -18.06 -4.37 2.86
CA ALA A 136 -17.91 -3.78 1.53
C ALA A 136 -16.83 -4.46 0.68
N THR A 137 -15.69 -4.80 1.27
CA THR A 137 -14.57 -5.45 0.58
C THR A 137 -14.77 -6.96 0.46
N ARG A 138 -15.65 -7.52 1.27
CA ARG A 138 -15.86 -8.94 1.37
C ARG A 138 -16.47 -9.58 0.12
N PHE A 139 -17.39 -8.91 -0.55
CA PHE A 139 -18.05 -9.46 -1.75
C PHE A 139 -17.07 -9.92 -2.82
N PHE A 140 -16.01 -9.14 -3.05
CA PHE A 140 -14.98 -9.55 -4.00
C PHE A 140 -14.21 -10.76 -3.50
N CYS A 141 -13.80 -10.77 -2.22
CA CYS A 141 -13.04 -11.87 -1.64
C CYS A 141 -13.86 -13.17 -1.61
N ASP A 142 -15.13 -13.12 -1.22
CA ASP A 142 -16.04 -14.25 -1.26
C ASP A 142 -16.18 -14.79 -2.70
N TYR A 143 -16.37 -13.92 -3.68
CA TYR A 143 -16.45 -14.33 -5.08
C TYR A 143 -15.14 -14.91 -5.61
N ALA A 144 -14.03 -14.21 -5.36
CA ALA A 144 -12.72 -14.60 -5.93
C ALA A 144 -12.16 -15.88 -5.33
N LEU A 145 -12.40 -16.13 -4.03
CA LEU A 145 -11.79 -17.22 -3.28
C LEU A 145 -12.78 -18.32 -2.87
N ASP A 146 -14.09 -18.13 -3.05
CA ASP A 146 -15.15 -19.04 -2.61
C ASP A 146 -15.08 -19.28 -1.08
N LEU A 147 -15.24 -18.21 -0.31
CA LEU A 147 -15.05 -18.25 1.14
C LEU A 147 -16.28 -18.65 1.93
N ASP A 148 -17.44 -18.82 1.28
CA ASP A 148 -18.73 -19.16 1.93
C ASP A 148 -19.02 -18.28 3.17
N HIS A 149 -18.80 -16.99 3.05
CA HIS A 149 -18.98 -15.99 4.12
C HIS A 149 -18.17 -16.24 5.42
N GLN A 150 -17.11 -17.02 5.38
CA GLN A 150 -16.25 -17.24 6.55
C GLN A 150 -15.61 -15.90 7.00
N THR A 151 -15.62 -15.63 8.29
CA THR A 151 -15.02 -14.43 8.89
C THR A 151 -13.78 -14.78 9.70
N ILE A 152 -12.86 -13.84 9.77
CA ILE A 152 -11.73 -13.93 10.68
C ILE A 152 -12.06 -13.09 11.90
N GLN A 153 -11.89 -13.68 13.08
CA GLN A 153 -12.18 -13.02 14.35
C GLN A 153 -10.88 -12.65 15.06
N PHE A 154 -10.83 -11.44 15.58
CA PHE A 154 -9.78 -10.98 16.46
C PHE A 154 -10.40 -10.21 17.63
N GLU A 155 -10.10 -10.64 18.85
CA GLU A 155 -10.66 -10.04 20.09
C GLU A 155 -12.21 -9.95 20.06
N GLY A 156 -12.88 -10.95 19.49
CA GLY A 156 -14.34 -11.02 19.39
C GLY A 156 -14.98 -10.16 18.30
N MET A 157 -14.19 -9.52 17.45
CA MET A 157 -14.66 -8.71 16.32
C MET A 157 -14.28 -9.34 14.99
N SER A 158 -15.17 -9.25 13.99
CA SER A 158 -14.81 -9.55 12.62
C SER A 158 -13.84 -8.49 12.10
N ILE A 159 -12.76 -8.94 11.47
CA ILE A 159 -11.72 -8.04 10.97
C ILE A 159 -11.70 -7.96 9.46
N SER A 160 -11.16 -6.83 8.96
CA SER A 160 -10.74 -6.60 7.59
C SER A 160 -9.25 -6.26 7.60
N PHE A 161 -8.57 -6.60 6.53
CA PHE A 161 -7.15 -6.26 6.32
C PHE A 161 -6.98 -4.98 5.50
N SER A 162 -8.07 -4.41 4.99
CA SER A 162 -8.05 -3.25 4.08
C SER A 162 -7.46 -1.97 4.70
N VAL A 163 -7.36 -1.91 6.01
CA VAL A 163 -6.87 -0.74 6.74
C VAL A 163 -5.51 -1.01 7.40
N GLY A 164 -4.74 -1.88 6.81
CA GLY A 164 -3.36 -2.12 7.21
C GLY A 164 -2.41 -1.66 6.11
N PRO A 165 -1.96 -0.38 6.10
CA PRO A 165 -1.14 0.17 5.03
C PRO A 165 0.27 -0.41 4.95
N ILE A 166 0.59 -1.35 5.83
CA ILE A 166 1.84 -2.12 5.83
C ILE A 166 1.54 -3.61 5.93
N LYS A 167 2.09 -4.41 5.03
CA LYS A 167 1.88 -5.84 4.99
C LYS A 167 3.12 -6.59 4.51
N HIS A 168 3.43 -7.70 5.20
CA HIS A 168 4.33 -8.72 4.67
C HIS A 168 3.56 -9.57 3.64
N ILE A 169 4.12 -9.71 2.46
CA ILE A 169 3.54 -10.49 1.37
C ILE A 169 4.59 -11.48 0.87
N THR A 170 4.18 -12.71 0.58
CA THR A 170 5.08 -13.71 0.01
C THR A 170 4.72 -14.00 -1.45
N ARG A 171 5.74 -14.34 -2.25
CA ARG A 171 5.54 -14.84 -3.62
C ARG A 171 4.59 -16.06 -3.63
N LYS A 172 4.74 -16.95 -2.67
CA LYS A 172 3.89 -18.14 -2.51
C LYS A 172 2.43 -17.77 -2.34
N THR A 173 2.12 -16.77 -1.52
CA THR A 173 0.76 -16.26 -1.32
C THR A 173 0.16 -15.76 -2.64
N LEU A 174 0.88 -14.90 -3.37
CA LEU A 174 0.37 -14.34 -4.63
C LEU A 174 0.14 -15.41 -5.71
N ILE A 175 1.09 -16.33 -5.87
CA ILE A 175 0.92 -17.48 -6.79
C ILE A 175 -0.25 -18.36 -6.35
N GLY A 176 -0.42 -18.58 -5.06
CA GLY A 176 -1.51 -19.36 -4.51
C GLY A 176 -2.89 -18.75 -4.78
N ILE A 177 -3.01 -17.43 -4.63
CA ILE A 177 -4.23 -16.69 -4.98
C ILE A 177 -4.53 -16.83 -6.48
N GLU A 178 -3.53 -16.60 -7.34
CA GLU A 178 -3.69 -16.72 -8.79
C GLU A 178 -4.16 -18.14 -9.20
N LYS A 179 -3.54 -19.16 -8.61
CA LYS A 179 -3.90 -20.56 -8.83
C LYS A 179 -5.32 -20.87 -8.35
N ARG A 180 -5.68 -20.42 -7.15
CA ARG A 180 -7.04 -20.62 -6.59
C ARG A 180 -8.11 -20.00 -7.47
N ILE A 181 -7.88 -18.76 -7.92
CA ILE A 181 -8.80 -18.07 -8.83
C ILE A 181 -8.91 -18.79 -10.17
N ALA A 182 -7.81 -19.27 -10.73
CA ALA A 182 -7.83 -20.04 -11.98
C ALA A 182 -8.61 -21.36 -11.83
N GLU A 183 -8.46 -22.05 -10.71
CA GLU A 183 -9.19 -23.29 -10.41
C GLU A 183 -10.70 -23.05 -10.27
N LEU A 184 -11.11 -21.96 -9.61
CA LEU A 184 -12.53 -21.67 -9.35
C LEU A 184 -13.25 -21.09 -10.58
N HIS A 185 -12.58 -20.22 -11.30
CA HIS A 185 -13.22 -19.42 -12.36
C HIS A 185 -12.79 -19.83 -13.77
N GLY A 186 -11.84 -20.74 -13.92
CA GLY A 186 -11.30 -21.14 -15.24
C GLY A 186 -10.62 -20.01 -16.00
N THR A 187 -10.18 -18.95 -15.30
CA THR A 187 -9.61 -17.74 -15.92
C THR A 187 -8.57 -17.08 -15.01
N SER A 188 -7.86 -16.06 -15.53
CA SER A 188 -6.85 -15.33 -14.77
C SER A 188 -7.48 -14.36 -13.77
N ILE A 189 -6.67 -13.97 -12.75
CA ILE A 189 -7.05 -12.94 -11.78
C ILE A 189 -7.44 -11.63 -12.46
N ASP A 190 -6.76 -11.27 -13.55
CA ASP A 190 -7.01 -10.05 -14.32
C ASP A 190 -8.43 -10.00 -14.85
N LYS A 191 -8.89 -11.11 -15.46
CA LYS A 191 -10.25 -11.20 -16.02
C LYS A 191 -11.32 -11.22 -14.93
N VAL A 192 -11.05 -11.87 -13.80
CA VAL A 192 -11.95 -11.87 -12.65
C VAL A 192 -12.07 -10.45 -12.10
N PHE A 193 -10.95 -9.77 -11.93
CA PHE A 193 -10.89 -8.39 -11.48
C PHE A 193 -11.63 -7.44 -12.42
N ASP A 194 -11.33 -7.50 -13.73
CA ASP A 194 -12.01 -6.67 -14.72
C ASP A 194 -13.52 -6.93 -14.75
N SER A 195 -13.94 -8.18 -14.71
CA SER A 195 -15.37 -8.52 -14.72
C SER A 195 -16.11 -7.98 -13.50
N PHE A 196 -15.44 -7.92 -12.35
CA PHE A 196 -15.99 -7.39 -11.11
C PHE A 196 -16.06 -5.86 -11.15
N THR A 197 -15.00 -5.20 -11.55
CA THR A 197 -14.94 -3.73 -11.63
C THR A 197 -15.86 -3.16 -12.68
N LEU A 198 -16.03 -3.81 -13.83
CA LEU A 198 -16.96 -3.38 -14.88
C LEU A 198 -18.44 -3.49 -14.49
N LYS A 199 -18.81 -4.50 -13.69
CA LYS A 199 -20.21 -4.68 -13.25
C LYS A 199 -20.68 -3.62 -12.26
N LYS A 200 -19.76 -2.98 -11.51
CA LYS A 200 -20.09 -2.02 -10.45
C LYS A 200 -19.82 -0.55 -10.79
N ASN A 201 -19.69 -0.19 -12.03
CA ASN A 201 -19.42 1.20 -12.49
C ASN A 201 -20.42 2.30 -12.02
N ARG A 202 -21.29 2.02 -11.06
CA ARG A 202 -22.30 2.96 -10.54
C ARG A 202 -22.04 3.51 -9.15
N SER A 203 -21.06 3.02 -8.41
CA SER A 203 -20.68 3.59 -7.11
C SER A 203 -19.20 3.96 -7.08
N ARG A 204 -18.87 5.11 -6.51
CA ARG A 204 -17.50 5.64 -6.39
C ARG A 204 -16.59 4.78 -5.50
N TYR A 205 -17.11 3.76 -4.83
CA TYR A 205 -16.37 2.86 -3.97
C TYR A 205 -16.35 1.49 -4.62
N VAL A 206 -15.21 1.15 -5.19
CA VAL A 206 -14.94 -0.23 -5.58
C VAL A 206 -14.72 -0.99 -4.28
N GLU A 207 -15.62 -1.91 -4.00
CA GLU A 207 -15.55 -2.79 -2.84
C GLU A 207 -14.48 -3.87 -3.08
N PHE A 208 -13.25 -3.44 -3.27
CA PHE A 208 -12.09 -4.27 -3.51
C PHE A 208 -10.93 -3.82 -2.64
N SER A 209 -10.26 -4.77 -2.00
CA SER A 209 -9.01 -4.57 -1.28
C SER A 209 -8.10 -5.76 -1.52
N GLU A 210 -6.94 -5.50 -2.08
CA GLU A 210 -5.90 -6.51 -2.29
C GLU A 210 -5.41 -7.06 -0.94
N PHE A 211 -5.34 -6.23 0.08
CA PHE A 211 -4.91 -6.67 1.41
C PHE A 211 -5.95 -7.58 2.07
N ASP A 212 -7.25 -7.35 1.85
CA ASP A 212 -8.29 -8.30 2.28
C ASP A 212 -8.17 -9.61 1.52
N LEU A 213 -8.00 -9.58 0.21
CA LEU A 213 -7.84 -10.78 -0.60
C LEU A 213 -6.65 -11.62 -0.12
N ILE A 214 -5.51 -10.97 0.10
CA ILE A 214 -4.29 -11.61 0.62
C ILE A 214 -4.54 -12.15 2.03
N GLY A 215 -5.09 -11.33 2.92
CA GLY A 215 -5.32 -11.70 4.31
C GLY A 215 -6.30 -12.86 4.47
N PHE A 216 -7.41 -12.86 3.73
CA PHE A 216 -8.36 -13.98 3.73
C PHE A 216 -7.75 -15.26 3.14
N TYR A 217 -6.99 -15.14 2.05
CA TYR A 217 -6.29 -16.29 1.49
C TYR A 217 -5.32 -16.91 2.51
N GLU A 218 -4.49 -16.10 3.15
CA GLU A 218 -3.50 -16.56 4.14
C GLU A 218 -4.15 -17.20 5.36
N ASN A 219 -5.25 -16.63 5.87
CA ASN A 219 -5.85 -17.09 7.12
C ASN A 219 -6.90 -18.20 6.95
N ILE A 220 -7.59 -18.28 5.81
CA ILE A 220 -8.69 -19.23 5.62
C ILE A 220 -8.26 -20.38 4.72
N ILE A 221 -7.50 -20.12 3.65
CA ILE A 221 -7.21 -21.14 2.64
C ILE A 221 -5.86 -21.79 2.86
N SER A 222 -4.79 -20.97 3.01
CA SER A 222 -3.44 -21.54 3.11
C SER A 222 -3.03 -21.95 4.52
N ASN A 223 -3.69 -21.42 5.56
CA ASN A 223 -3.29 -21.56 6.97
C ASN A 223 -1.83 -21.16 7.25
N GLU A 224 -1.31 -20.21 6.51
CA GLU A 224 0.09 -19.72 6.59
C GLU A 224 0.16 -18.28 7.10
N SER A 225 -0.87 -17.84 7.81
CA SER A 225 -0.94 -16.47 8.33
C SER A 225 0.09 -16.22 9.43
N LEU A 226 0.58 -14.98 9.46
CA LEU A 226 1.27 -14.46 10.63
C LEU A 226 0.27 -14.22 11.77
N PRO A 227 0.71 -14.28 13.04
CA PRO A 227 -0.12 -13.90 14.17
C PRO A 227 -0.67 -12.48 13.98
N LEU A 228 -1.95 -12.30 14.27
CA LEU A 228 -2.60 -10.99 14.19
C LEU A 228 -2.11 -10.10 15.35
N SER A 229 -1.83 -8.86 15.06
CA SER A 229 -1.44 -7.86 16.04
C SER A 229 -2.17 -6.54 15.78
N ARG A 230 -2.69 -5.94 16.84
CA ARG A 230 -3.29 -4.62 16.75
C ARG A 230 -2.23 -3.56 16.49
N ILE A 231 -2.47 -2.70 15.49
CA ILE A 231 -1.67 -1.52 15.25
C ILE A 231 -2.44 -0.26 15.64
N ARG A 232 -1.77 0.68 16.27
CA ARG A 232 -2.33 2.00 16.59
C ARG A 232 -2.10 2.93 15.43
N ILE A 233 -3.11 3.06 14.60
CA ILE A 233 -3.10 3.90 13.40
C ILE A 233 -3.91 5.16 13.67
N LYS A 234 -3.45 6.29 13.19
CA LYS A 234 -4.27 7.46 12.97
C LYS A 234 -4.33 7.79 11.49
N VAL A 235 -5.53 7.97 10.99
CA VAL A 235 -5.79 8.59 9.70
C VAL A 235 -5.89 10.08 9.93
N ALA A 236 -5.01 10.84 9.31
CA ALA A 236 -4.97 12.28 9.47
C ALA A 236 -5.77 12.94 8.35
N HIS A 237 -6.79 13.66 8.74
CA HIS A 237 -7.44 14.64 7.92
C HIS A 237 -6.73 16.00 8.09
N ARG A 238 -6.69 16.81 7.03
CA ARG A 238 -5.91 18.06 6.88
C ARG A 238 -5.82 18.99 8.09
N GLU A 239 -6.92 19.23 8.75
CA GLU A 239 -7.04 20.29 9.76
C GLU A 239 -6.59 19.89 11.17
N GLU A 240 -6.59 18.61 11.48
CA GLU A 240 -6.24 18.11 12.82
C GLU A 240 -4.74 17.97 13.05
N PHE A 241 -3.94 18.10 11.99
CA PHE A 241 -2.55 17.67 11.97
C PHE A 241 -1.58 18.49 12.82
N ILE A 242 -1.87 19.76 13.00
CA ILE A 242 -0.85 20.73 13.44
C ILE A 242 -0.75 20.85 14.95
N SER A 243 -1.75 20.40 15.73
CA SER A 243 -1.81 20.83 17.13
C SER A 243 -1.95 19.77 18.22
N ARG A 244 -2.15 18.47 17.89
CA ARG A 244 -2.64 17.53 18.92
C ARG A 244 -2.01 16.15 18.98
N PHE A 245 -0.89 15.88 18.34
CA PHE A 245 -0.31 14.54 18.37
C PHE A 245 0.75 14.35 19.44
N ASN A 246 0.47 13.46 20.39
CA ASN A 246 1.53 12.75 21.09
C ASN A 246 2.02 11.61 20.15
N GLN A 247 3.08 11.84 19.39
CA GLN A 247 3.66 10.87 18.46
C GLN A 247 4.08 9.56 19.15
N ASN A 248 4.29 9.61 20.47
CA ASN A 248 4.78 8.46 21.25
C ASN A 248 3.77 7.31 21.37
N ASP A 249 2.49 7.56 21.10
CA ASP A 249 1.42 6.57 21.28
C ASP A 249 0.97 5.91 19.98
N LEU A 250 1.54 6.30 18.83
CA LEU A 250 1.16 5.78 17.51
C LEU A 250 2.30 4.99 16.88
N GLU A 251 1.98 3.89 16.22
CA GLU A 251 2.94 3.15 15.40
C GLU A 251 2.92 3.63 13.95
N LEU A 252 1.76 4.06 13.47
CA LEU A 252 1.57 4.40 12.06
C LEU A 252 0.65 5.61 11.90
N LEU A 253 1.01 6.45 10.96
CA LEU A 253 0.25 7.60 10.54
C LEU A 253 -0.07 7.47 9.06
N VAL A 254 -1.35 7.52 8.69
CA VAL A 254 -1.82 7.45 7.31
C VAL A 254 -2.40 8.80 6.91
N PHE A 255 -1.95 9.31 5.78
CA PHE A 255 -2.50 10.52 5.20
C PHE A 255 -3.65 10.17 4.27
N ALA A 256 -4.87 10.54 4.63
CA ALA A 256 -6.03 10.36 3.77
C ALA A 256 -5.99 11.39 2.62
N ALA A 257 -5.30 11.07 1.56
CA ALA A 257 -5.22 11.92 0.36
C ALA A 257 -6.50 11.87 -0.50
N ASN A 258 -7.49 11.08 -0.13
CA ASN A 258 -8.71 10.87 -0.91
C ASN A 258 -9.64 12.08 -1.03
N GLU A 259 -9.36 13.18 -0.36
CA GLU A 259 -10.17 14.41 -0.43
C GLU A 259 -9.57 15.48 -1.33
N GLY A 260 -8.70 15.09 -2.24
CA GLY A 260 -8.34 15.81 -3.45
C GLY A 260 -7.88 17.25 -3.25
N ARG A 261 -6.82 17.50 -2.53
CA ARG A 261 -5.89 18.66 -2.67
C ARG A 261 -4.82 18.62 -1.60
N ASP A 262 -3.56 18.69 -2.02
CA ASP A 262 -2.38 18.75 -1.18
C ASP A 262 -2.18 20.12 -0.56
N ASP A 263 -3.03 20.53 0.37
CA ASP A 263 -2.79 21.73 1.15
C ASP A 263 -2.22 21.45 2.55
N LEU A 264 -1.43 20.35 2.68
CA LEU A 264 -0.58 20.28 3.87
C LEU A 264 0.34 21.52 3.81
N PRO A 265 0.29 22.40 4.82
CA PRO A 265 1.04 23.63 4.74
C PRO A 265 2.51 23.29 4.51
N ARG A 266 3.15 23.93 3.53
CA ARG A 266 4.59 23.82 3.28
C ARG A 266 5.40 23.80 4.58
N ARG A 267 5.00 24.63 5.55
CA ARG A 267 5.57 24.72 6.87
C ARG A 267 5.59 23.38 7.63
N TRP A 268 4.58 22.53 7.44
CA TRP A 268 4.58 21.23 8.10
C TRP A 268 5.69 20.32 7.60
N TYR A 269 5.94 20.27 6.29
CA TYR A 269 7.05 19.51 5.72
C TYR A 269 8.40 20.06 6.19
N GLU A 270 8.53 21.38 6.23
CA GLU A 270 9.73 22.08 6.71
C GLU A 270 9.99 21.77 8.20
N ASP A 271 8.95 21.75 9.04
CA ASP A 271 9.02 21.40 10.45
C ASP A 271 9.44 19.92 10.66
N GLN A 272 9.14 19.03 9.71
CA GLN A 272 9.62 17.65 9.70
C GLN A 272 11.03 17.50 9.09
N GLY A 273 11.69 18.60 8.73
CA GLY A 273 13.01 18.60 8.08
C GLY A 273 13.00 18.12 6.64
N ILE A 274 11.83 18.13 5.98
CA ILE A 274 11.67 17.72 4.59
C ILE A 274 11.92 18.96 3.70
N LYS A 275 12.92 18.86 2.83
CA LYS A 275 13.13 19.87 1.80
C LYS A 275 12.11 19.69 0.69
N ILE A 276 11.36 20.72 0.42
CA ILE A 276 10.38 20.76 -0.66
C ILE A 276 11.09 21.15 -1.95
N ASN A 277 10.96 20.28 -2.97
CA ASN A 277 11.37 20.65 -4.32
C ASN A 277 10.40 21.70 -4.88
N GLU A 278 10.88 22.93 -5.05
CA GLU A 278 10.08 24.08 -5.51
C GLU A 278 9.38 23.84 -6.85
N ASN A 279 10.01 23.10 -7.75
CA ASN A 279 9.44 22.83 -9.07
C ASN A 279 8.27 21.88 -8.96
N ILE A 280 8.39 20.83 -8.13
CA ILE A 280 7.33 19.86 -7.86
C ILE A 280 6.21 20.55 -7.09
N TRP A 281 6.52 21.31 -6.04
CA TRP A 281 5.53 22.06 -5.28
C TRP A 281 4.71 23.02 -6.16
N LYS A 282 5.37 23.76 -7.03
CA LYS A 282 4.69 24.64 -7.99
C LYS A 282 3.87 23.88 -9.03
N SER A 283 4.25 22.65 -9.40
CA SER A 283 3.47 21.82 -10.33
C SER A 283 2.21 21.26 -9.69
N LEU A 284 2.25 20.95 -8.39
CA LEU A 284 1.12 20.41 -7.62
C LEU A 284 0.10 21.52 -7.23
N ASN A 285 0.56 22.75 -7.08
CA ASN A 285 -0.27 23.89 -6.66
C ASN A 285 -0.57 24.89 -7.78
N ARG A 286 -0.39 24.52 -9.04
CA ARG A 286 -0.91 25.33 -10.14
C ARG A 286 -2.41 25.07 -10.25
N ASP A 287 -3.18 26.04 -9.77
CA ASP A 287 -4.58 26.19 -10.17
C ASP A 287 -4.60 26.38 -11.69
N ASP A 288 -5.06 25.39 -12.44
CA ASP A 288 -5.53 25.53 -13.81
C ASP A 288 -7.04 25.79 -13.80
#